data_16ffc818a6ecb8ce60b1e7fdec27ca3c
#
_entry.id   16ffc818a6ecb8ce60b1e7fdec27ca3c
#
_cell.length_a   1.000
_cell.length_b   1.000
_cell.length_c   1.000
_cell.angle_alpha   90.00
_cell.angle_beta   90.00
_cell.angle_gamma   90.00
#
_symmetry.space_group_name_H-M   'P 1'
#
loop_
_entity.id
_entity.type
_entity.pdbx_description
1 polymer ?
#
loop_
_entity_poly.entity_id
_entity_poly.type
_entity_poly.pdbx_seq_one_letter_code
_entity_poly.pdbx_strand_id
1 'polypeptide(L)'
;MDISAPATSQTLPPQRSGGSPEPVVELSGVCFSWSGTRPFVIDIASLRVARGERIFLRGPSGSGKSTLLSLLAGVITPMEGTIRVLGQNIGALGSAARDRFRADHIGFIFQMFNLIPYLSVVENACLPCGFSDRRKARAEREGGTVVAEAVRLLEHLDMADAAVLRRPVTELSVGQQQRVAAARALIGAPELVIADEPTSSLDADRRAAFLDLLFRECAREQAALIFVSHDASLAPLFDRAIQFADINRATGPAPALA
;
A
#
# COMPACT_ATOMS: atom_id res chain seq x y z
N MET A 1 45.14 -48.51 -35.24
CA MET A 1 43.80 -48.77 -34.74
C MET A 1 43.38 -47.53 -34.00
N ASP A 2 42.60 -46.74 -34.69
CA ASP A 2 42.13 -45.41 -34.31
C ASP A 2 40.71 -45.57 -33.78
N ILE A 3 40.43 -45.20 -32.54
CA ILE A 3 39.12 -45.26 -31.95
C ILE A 3 38.73 -43.87 -31.51
N SER A 4 38.11 -43.13 -32.47
CA SER A 4 37.43 -41.85 -32.16
C SER A 4 36.17 -42.12 -31.32
N ALA A 5 36.12 -41.50 -30.14
CA ALA A 5 34.93 -41.46 -29.32
C ALA A 5 33.96 -40.35 -29.79
N PRO A 6 32.61 -40.55 -29.76
CA PRO A 6 31.68 -39.56 -30.20
C PRO A 6 31.49 -38.46 -29.14
N ALA A 7 31.49 -37.23 -29.59
CA ALA A 7 31.21 -36.04 -28.79
C ALA A 7 29.74 -36.03 -28.35
N THR A 8 29.50 -36.07 -27.03
CA THR A 8 28.17 -35.95 -26.42
C THR A 8 27.76 -34.47 -26.46
N SER A 9 26.80 -34.14 -27.34
CA SER A 9 26.18 -32.82 -27.34
C SER A 9 25.36 -32.65 -26.05
N GLN A 10 25.82 -31.85 -25.15
CA GLN A 10 25.05 -31.38 -23.99
C GLN A 10 24.00 -30.37 -24.48
N THR A 11 22.75 -30.80 -24.56
CA THR A 11 21.61 -29.92 -24.77
C THR A 11 21.39 -29.10 -23.52
N LEU A 12 21.67 -27.77 -23.57
CA LEU A 12 21.34 -26.83 -22.53
C LEU A 12 19.80 -26.86 -22.26
N PRO A 13 19.37 -26.90 -21.00
CA PRO A 13 17.94 -26.81 -20.71
C PRO A 13 17.39 -25.46 -21.17
N PRO A 14 16.12 -25.41 -21.61
CA PRO A 14 15.50 -24.19 -22.10
C PRO A 14 15.55 -23.13 -21.01
N GLN A 15 16.12 -21.98 -21.34
CA GLN A 15 16.06 -20.79 -20.51
C GLN A 15 14.58 -20.44 -20.33
N ARG A 16 14.09 -20.53 -19.11
CA ARG A 16 12.77 -19.98 -18.74
C ARG A 16 12.82 -18.50 -19.09
N SER A 17 11.99 -18.11 -20.07
CA SER A 17 11.71 -16.71 -20.36
C SER A 17 11.07 -16.10 -19.10
N GLY A 18 11.91 -15.47 -18.28
CA GLY A 18 11.51 -14.75 -17.09
C GLY A 18 10.75 -13.49 -17.53
N GLY A 19 9.46 -13.59 -17.78
CA GLY A 19 8.58 -12.44 -17.80
C GLY A 19 8.68 -11.82 -16.41
N SER A 20 9.12 -10.56 -16.33
CA SER A 20 9.06 -9.81 -15.08
C SER A 20 7.63 -9.90 -14.53
N PRO A 21 7.42 -10.22 -13.25
CA PRO A 21 6.07 -10.32 -12.69
C PRO A 21 5.30 -9.03 -12.99
N GLU A 22 4.05 -9.19 -13.42
CA GLU A 22 3.20 -8.01 -13.72
C GLU A 22 3.20 -7.06 -12.54
N PRO A 23 3.46 -5.76 -12.78
CA PRO A 23 3.52 -4.78 -11.69
C PRO A 23 2.13 -4.60 -11.07
N VAL A 24 2.10 -4.45 -9.73
CA VAL A 24 0.87 -4.07 -9.02
C VAL A 24 0.50 -2.62 -9.33
N VAL A 25 1.50 -1.75 -9.49
CA VAL A 25 1.31 -0.34 -9.87
C VAL A 25 2.18 -0.01 -11.07
N GLU A 26 1.61 0.68 -12.05
CA GLU A 26 2.32 1.25 -13.20
C GLU A 26 1.78 2.64 -13.53
N LEU A 27 2.65 3.64 -13.48
CA LEU A 27 2.40 5.00 -13.94
C LEU A 27 3.14 5.24 -15.26
N SER A 28 2.51 5.95 -16.19
CA SER A 28 3.11 6.34 -17.46
C SER A 28 2.67 7.75 -17.86
N GLY A 29 3.60 8.71 -17.85
CA GLY A 29 3.41 10.10 -18.25
C GLY A 29 2.35 10.83 -17.42
N VAL A 30 2.27 10.58 -16.11
CA VAL A 30 1.21 11.10 -15.25
C VAL A 30 1.45 12.55 -14.89
N CYS A 31 0.51 13.44 -15.29
CA CYS A 31 0.49 14.83 -14.89
C CYS A 31 -0.79 15.18 -14.12
N PHE A 32 -0.66 16.02 -13.09
CA PHE A 32 -1.79 16.50 -12.31
C PHE A 32 -1.56 17.91 -11.74
N SER A 33 -2.62 18.71 -11.72
CA SER A 33 -2.70 20.00 -11.01
C SER A 33 -4.06 20.18 -10.38
N TRP A 34 -4.11 20.79 -9.21
CA TRP A 34 -5.36 21.11 -8.51
C TRP A 34 -6.16 22.24 -9.19
N SER A 35 -5.46 23.14 -9.87
CA SER A 35 -6.08 24.25 -10.62
C SER A 35 -6.63 23.85 -11.98
N GLY A 36 -6.35 22.62 -12.43
CA GLY A 36 -6.67 22.18 -13.80
C GLY A 36 -5.74 22.77 -14.88
N THR A 37 -4.74 23.55 -14.48
CA THR A 37 -3.77 24.20 -15.40
C THR A 37 -2.35 24.07 -14.85
N ARG A 38 -1.33 24.38 -15.64
CA ARG A 38 0.06 24.46 -15.16
C ARG A 38 0.23 25.61 -14.16
N PRO A 39 1.17 25.52 -13.20
CA PRO A 39 2.16 24.44 -13.06
C PRO A 39 1.56 23.16 -12.49
N PHE A 40 2.12 22.02 -12.90
CA PHE A 40 1.75 20.73 -12.34
C PHE A 40 2.30 20.53 -10.91
N VAL A 41 1.55 19.79 -10.09
CA VAL A 41 1.98 19.28 -8.78
C VAL A 41 2.61 17.90 -8.93
N ILE A 42 2.12 17.12 -9.89
CA ILE A 42 2.66 15.83 -10.30
C ILE A 42 3.03 15.88 -11.78
N ASP A 43 4.26 15.46 -12.09
CA ASP A 43 4.77 15.21 -13.44
C ASP A 43 5.74 14.02 -13.35
N ILE A 44 5.20 12.81 -13.47
CA ILE A 44 5.93 11.55 -13.31
C ILE A 44 5.95 10.80 -14.64
N ALA A 45 7.14 10.66 -15.22
CA ALA A 45 7.32 9.95 -16.48
C ALA A 45 6.97 8.46 -16.37
N SER A 46 7.47 7.80 -15.33
CA SER A 46 7.19 6.39 -15.06
C SER A 46 7.44 6.04 -13.61
N LEU A 47 6.62 5.11 -13.08
CA LEU A 47 6.85 4.44 -11.81
C LEU A 47 6.25 3.04 -11.91
N ARG A 48 6.99 2.02 -11.45
CA ARG A 48 6.50 0.65 -11.35
C ARG A 48 6.75 0.11 -9.95
N VAL A 49 5.77 -0.65 -9.45
CA VAL A 49 5.83 -1.36 -8.17
C VAL A 49 5.46 -2.81 -8.41
N ALA A 50 6.35 -3.72 -8.07
CA ALA A 50 6.13 -5.15 -8.22
C ALA A 50 5.22 -5.70 -7.11
N ARG A 51 4.68 -6.90 -7.32
CA ARG A 51 3.94 -7.63 -6.30
C ARG A 51 4.86 -7.96 -5.12
N GLY A 52 4.40 -7.70 -3.89
CA GLY A 52 5.17 -7.93 -2.66
C GLY A 52 6.33 -6.95 -2.44
N GLU A 53 6.55 -6.01 -3.36
CA GLU A 53 7.61 -5.00 -3.22
C GLU A 53 7.23 -3.95 -2.16
N ARG A 54 8.19 -3.62 -1.29
CA ARG A 54 8.05 -2.58 -0.27
C ARG A 54 8.86 -1.36 -0.71
N ILE A 55 8.16 -0.29 -1.06
CA ILE A 55 8.76 0.99 -1.48
C ILE A 55 8.72 1.99 -0.34
N PHE A 56 9.88 2.59 -0.06
CA PHE A 56 10.00 3.76 0.79
C PHE A 56 10.00 5.02 -0.08
N LEU A 57 9.01 5.88 0.08
CA LEU A 57 8.89 7.14 -0.66
C LEU A 57 9.20 8.32 0.26
N ARG A 58 10.24 9.08 -0.05
CA ARG A 58 10.72 10.21 0.74
C ARG A 58 10.67 11.51 -0.04
N GLY A 59 10.39 12.61 0.63
CA GLY A 59 10.47 13.95 0.07
C GLY A 59 10.01 15.01 1.07
N PRO A 60 10.30 16.30 0.84
CA PRO A 60 9.89 17.38 1.73
C PRO A 60 8.37 17.49 1.85
N SER A 61 7.89 18.12 2.93
CA SER A 61 6.48 18.47 3.06
C SER A 61 6.05 19.37 1.90
N GLY A 62 4.81 19.20 1.41
CA GLY A 62 4.28 19.98 0.29
C GLY A 62 4.86 19.60 -1.08
N SER A 63 5.67 18.55 -1.22
CA SER A 63 6.22 18.14 -2.53
C SER A 63 5.22 17.43 -3.44
N GLY A 64 4.03 17.04 -2.95
CA GLY A 64 3.01 16.34 -3.72
C GLY A 64 2.88 14.84 -3.42
N LYS A 65 3.56 14.30 -2.39
CA LYS A 65 3.48 12.87 -2.03
C LYS A 65 2.04 12.41 -1.77
N SER A 66 1.28 13.10 -0.93
CA SER A 66 -0.12 12.76 -0.62
C SER A 66 -1.01 12.91 -1.86
N THR A 67 -0.67 13.82 -2.80
CA THR A 67 -1.34 13.92 -4.11
C THR A 67 -1.06 12.66 -4.95
N LEU A 68 0.19 12.19 -4.99
CA LEU A 68 0.53 10.93 -5.66
C LEU A 68 -0.24 9.76 -5.03
N LEU A 69 -0.28 9.66 -3.69
CA LEU A 69 -1.02 8.59 -3.01
C LEU A 69 -2.52 8.65 -3.32
N SER A 70 -3.10 9.85 -3.41
CA SER A 70 -4.50 10.06 -3.80
C SER A 70 -4.78 9.61 -5.24
N LEU A 71 -3.82 9.85 -6.16
CA LEU A 71 -3.87 9.37 -7.54
C LEU A 71 -3.80 7.84 -7.60
N LEU A 72 -2.86 7.22 -6.86
CA LEU A 72 -2.70 5.77 -6.79
C LEU A 72 -3.92 5.07 -6.17
N ALA A 73 -4.54 5.71 -5.18
CA ALA A 73 -5.77 5.22 -4.58
C ALA A 73 -7.02 5.49 -5.44
N GLY A 74 -6.90 6.21 -6.57
CA GLY A 74 -8.02 6.57 -7.41
C GLY A 74 -9.02 7.52 -6.74
N VAL A 75 -8.61 8.27 -5.73
CA VAL A 75 -9.43 9.34 -5.12
C VAL A 75 -9.58 10.50 -6.09
N ILE A 76 -8.48 10.85 -6.75
CA ILE A 76 -8.42 11.82 -7.85
C ILE A 76 -7.92 11.15 -9.12
N THR A 77 -8.17 11.75 -10.27
CA THR A 77 -7.76 11.24 -11.58
C THR A 77 -6.67 12.11 -12.19
N PRO A 78 -5.70 11.53 -12.92
CA PRO A 78 -4.69 12.32 -13.61
C PRO A 78 -5.31 13.18 -14.72
N MET A 79 -4.69 14.30 -15.03
CA MET A 79 -5.04 15.14 -16.18
C MET A 79 -4.48 14.54 -17.46
N GLU A 80 -3.27 14.01 -17.38
CA GLU A 80 -2.57 13.37 -18.50
C GLU A 80 -1.94 12.05 -18.03
N GLY A 81 -1.69 11.14 -18.97
CA GLY A 81 -1.05 9.85 -18.71
C GLY A 81 -2.00 8.79 -18.20
N THR A 82 -1.42 7.69 -17.70
CA THR A 82 -2.18 6.53 -17.23
C THR A 82 -1.66 6.03 -15.89
N ILE A 83 -2.59 5.59 -15.04
CA ILE A 83 -2.31 4.90 -13.78
C ILE A 83 -2.98 3.55 -13.85
N ARG A 84 -2.15 2.49 -13.89
CA ARG A 84 -2.64 1.11 -13.82
C ARG A 84 -2.36 0.54 -12.44
N VAL A 85 -3.38 -0.06 -11.84
CA VAL A 85 -3.25 -0.86 -10.62
C VAL A 85 -3.79 -2.25 -10.95
N LEU A 86 -3.01 -3.30 -10.71
CA LEU A 86 -3.33 -4.68 -11.11
C LEU A 86 -3.72 -4.79 -12.61
N GLY A 87 -3.01 -4.08 -13.47
CA GLY A 87 -3.29 -4.03 -14.91
C GLY A 87 -4.48 -3.14 -15.32
N GLN A 88 -5.38 -2.76 -14.38
CA GLN A 88 -6.54 -1.92 -14.63
C GLN A 88 -6.18 -0.44 -14.67
N ASN A 89 -6.49 0.28 -15.75
CA ASN A 89 -6.38 1.74 -15.79
C ASN A 89 -7.48 2.38 -14.92
N ILE A 90 -7.11 2.77 -13.69
CA ILE A 90 -8.05 3.32 -12.72
C ILE A 90 -8.53 4.73 -13.08
N GLY A 91 -7.73 5.49 -13.83
CA GLY A 91 -8.12 6.82 -14.31
C GLY A 91 -9.25 6.80 -15.35
N ALA A 92 -9.41 5.67 -16.08
CA ALA A 92 -10.47 5.49 -17.07
C ALA A 92 -11.78 4.98 -16.46
N LEU A 93 -11.79 4.58 -15.19
CA LEU A 93 -13.00 4.10 -14.51
C LEU A 93 -13.93 5.26 -14.15
N GLY A 94 -15.22 5.04 -14.29
CA GLY A 94 -16.23 5.93 -13.69
C GLY A 94 -16.13 5.93 -12.15
N SER A 95 -16.62 6.97 -11.50
CA SER A 95 -16.50 7.21 -10.06
C SER A 95 -16.88 5.97 -9.22
N ALA A 96 -18.08 5.41 -9.41
CA ALA A 96 -18.54 4.25 -8.65
C ALA A 96 -17.67 2.99 -8.87
N ALA A 97 -17.19 2.77 -10.10
CA ALA A 97 -16.31 1.63 -10.40
C ALA A 97 -14.93 1.81 -9.77
N ARG A 98 -14.42 3.04 -9.75
CA ARG A 98 -13.15 3.39 -9.10
C ARG A 98 -13.23 3.26 -7.59
N ASP A 99 -14.34 3.67 -6.97
CA ASP A 99 -14.56 3.50 -5.53
C ASP A 99 -14.64 2.03 -5.14
N ARG A 100 -15.32 1.21 -5.94
CA ARG A 100 -15.36 -0.24 -5.75
C ARG A 100 -13.99 -0.87 -5.92
N PHE A 101 -13.24 -0.48 -6.97
CA PHE A 101 -11.88 -0.98 -7.19
C PHE A 101 -10.97 -0.65 -5.99
N ARG A 102 -11.03 0.58 -5.47
CA ARG A 102 -10.29 0.97 -4.27
C ARG A 102 -10.68 0.12 -3.07
N ALA A 103 -11.97 -0.03 -2.81
CA ALA A 103 -12.47 -0.85 -1.71
C ALA A 103 -12.00 -2.31 -1.80
N ASP A 104 -11.94 -2.87 -3.01
CA ASP A 104 -11.56 -4.27 -3.24
C ASP A 104 -10.05 -4.53 -3.11
N HIS A 105 -9.21 -3.58 -3.54
CA HIS A 105 -7.80 -3.84 -3.82
C HIS A 105 -6.80 -3.02 -3.02
N ILE A 106 -7.23 -1.92 -2.38
CA ILE A 106 -6.30 -0.97 -1.74
C ILE A 106 -6.59 -0.85 -0.26
N GLY A 107 -5.58 -1.14 0.57
CA GLY A 107 -5.56 -0.82 1.99
C GLY A 107 -4.87 0.53 2.20
N PHE A 108 -5.44 1.41 3.03
CA PHE A 108 -4.86 2.72 3.29
C PHE A 108 -4.66 2.95 4.79
N ILE A 109 -3.44 3.31 5.19
CA ILE A 109 -3.08 3.77 6.53
C ILE A 109 -2.80 5.26 6.44
N PHE A 110 -3.66 6.06 7.04
CA PHE A 110 -3.57 7.52 7.03
C PHE A 110 -2.68 8.01 8.17
N GLN A 111 -2.07 9.17 8.01
CA GLN A 111 -1.25 9.83 9.04
C GLN A 111 -2.03 10.05 10.35
N MET A 112 -3.30 10.46 10.27
CA MET A 112 -4.19 10.65 11.42
C MET A 112 -5.05 9.42 11.72
N PHE A 113 -4.69 8.25 11.18
CA PHE A 113 -5.38 6.94 11.30
C PHE A 113 -6.81 6.93 10.77
N ASN A 114 -7.56 8.01 10.87
CA ASN A 114 -8.96 8.18 10.41
C ASN A 114 -9.87 7.02 10.89
N LEU A 115 -9.72 6.64 12.15
CA LEU A 115 -10.59 5.66 12.80
C LEU A 115 -11.96 6.31 13.10
N ILE A 116 -13.01 5.50 13.01
CA ILE A 116 -14.37 5.96 13.31
C ILE A 116 -14.54 5.96 14.84
N PRO A 117 -14.71 7.11 15.48
CA PRO A 117 -14.55 7.26 16.93
C PRO A 117 -15.58 6.51 17.77
N TYR A 118 -16.79 6.30 17.24
CA TYR A 118 -17.89 5.62 17.92
C TYR A 118 -17.95 4.11 17.66
N LEU A 119 -17.05 3.58 16.80
CA LEU A 119 -16.90 2.15 16.58
C LEU A 119 -15.84 1.58 17.51
N SER A 120 -16.06 0.32 17.91
CA SER A 120 -15.05 -0.45 18.63
C SER A 120 -13.81 -0.73 17.78
N VAL A 121 -12.76 -1.26 18.41
CA VAL A 121 -11.54 -1.70 17.75
C VAL A 121 -11.84 -2.71 16.64
N VAL A 122 -12.62 -3.75 16.94
CA VAL A 122 -12.96 -4.80 15.97
C VAL A 122 -13.84 -4.27 14.85
N GLU A 123 -14.82 -3.43 15.15
CA GLU A 123 -15.69 -2.83 14.12
C GLU A 123 -14.90 -1.94 13.16
N ASN A 124 -13.95 -1.13 13.67
CA ASN A 124 -13.05 -0.36 12.81
C ASN A 124 -12.21 -1.27 11.90
N ALA A 125 -11.66 -2.35 12.43
CA ALA A 125 -10.89 -3.30 11.64
C ALA A 125 -11.74 -3.99 10.56
N CYS A 126 -12.99 -4.37 10.87
CA CYS A 126 -13.91 -5.03 9.95
C CYS A 126 -14.46 -4.10 8.84
N LEU A 127 -14.37 -2.78 9.01
CA LEU A 127 -15.08 -1.80 8.19
C LEU A 127 -14.93 -1.99 6.67
N PRO A 128 -13.73 -2.30 6.10
CA PRO A 128 -13.57 -2.49 4.66
C PRO A 128 -14.39 -3.66 4.09
N CYS A 129 -14.63 -4.69 4.88
CA CYS A 129 -15.44 -5.84 4.46
C CYS A 129 -16.93 -5.49 4.31
N GLY A 130 -17.39 -4.37 4.88
CA GLY A 130 -18.73 -3.84 4.66
C GLY A 130 -18.91 -3.15 3.30
N PHE A 131 -17.81 -2.78 2.64
CA PHE A 131 -17.81 -2.09 1.34
C PHE A 131 -17.28 -2.94 0.19
N SER A 132 -16.74 -4.14 0.47
CA SER A 132 -16.14 -5.04 -0.50
C SER A 132 -16.51 -6.49 -0.23
N ASP A 133 -17.36 -7.05 -1.08
CA ASP A 133 -17.69 -8.49 -1.04
C ASP A 133 -16.43 -9.35 -1.27
N ARG A 134 -15.48 -8.85 -2.07
CA ARG A 134 -14.20 -9.51 -2.33
C ARG A 134 -13.37 -9.63 -1.05
N ARG A 135 -13.19 -8.53 -0.31
CA ARG A 135 -12.43 -8.53 0.96
C ARG A 135 -13.16 -9.33 2.03
N LYS A 136 -14.48 -9.22 2.09
CA LYS A 136 -15.32 -10.03 2.97
C LYS A 136 -15.10 -11.52 2.73
N ALA A 137 -15.23 -11.98 1.49
CA ALA A 137 -15.06 -13.39 1.13
C ALA A 137 -13.63 -13.91 1.43
N ARG A 138 -12.61 -13.05 1.28
CA ARG A 138 -11.23 -13.40 1.64
C ARG A 138 -11.06 -13.51 3.16
N ALA A 139 -11.56 -12.55 3.93
CA ALA A 139 -11.51 -12.56 5.38
C ALA A 139 -12.24 -13.77 5.97
N GLU A 140 -13.41 -14.12 5.42
CA GLU A 140 -14.17 -15.31 5.84
C GLU A 140 -13.44 -16.62 5.50
N ARG A 141 -12.70 -16.69 4.40
CA ARG A 141 -11.88 -17.86 4.04
C ARG A 141 -10.69 -18.05 4.98
N GLU A 142 -10.03 -16.96 5.39
CA GLU A 142 -8.87 -17.01 6.29
C GLU A 142 -9.27 -17.23 7.76
N GLY A 143 -10.29 -16.51 8.24
CA GLY A 143 -10.67 -16.50 9.64
C GLY A 143 -11.98 -17.25 9.99
N GLY A 144 -12.67 -17.80 8.98
CA GLY A 144 -14.02 -18.38 9.16
C GLY A 144 -15.12 -17.31 9.23
N THR A 145 -14.87 -16.17 9.84
CA THR A 145 -15.72 -14.99 9.86
C THR A 145 -14.88 -13.72 9.73
N VAL A 146 -15.50 -12.62 9.26
CA VAL A 146 -14.81 -11.31 9.18
C VAL A 146 -14.29 -10.87 10.58
N VAL A 147 -15.09 -11.11 11.62
CA VAL A 147 -14.71 -10.76 13.01
C VAL A 147 -13.52 -11.57 13.48
N ALA A 148 -13.52 -12.88 13.23
CA ALA A 148 -12.41 -13.75 13.64
C ALA A 148 -11.11 -13.37 12.89
N GLU A 149 -11.19 -13.02 11.61
CA GLU A 149 -10.05 -12.53 10.86
C GLU A 149 -9.55 -11.18 11.37
N ALA A 150 -10.45 -10.25 11.71
CA ALA A 150 -10.08 -8.98 12.33
C ALA A 150 -9.35 -9.18 13.66
N VAL A 151 -9.85 -10.09 14.51
CA VAL A 151 -9.21 -10.45 15.79
C VAL A 151 -7.83 -11.07 15.55
N ARG A 152 -7.70 -12.02 14.62
CA ARG A 152 -6.41 -12.61 14.24
C ARG A 152 -5.38 -11.55 13.81
N LEU A 153 -5.78 -10.61 12.95
CA LEU A 153 -4.91 -9.52 12.52
C LEU A 153 -4.51 -8.61 13.68
N LEU A 154 -5.45 -8.28 14.57
CA LEU A 154 -5.17 -7.46 15.75
C LEU A 154 -4.21 -8.18 16.71
N GLU A 155 -4.39 -9.48 16.93
CA GLU A 155 -3.46 -10.32 17.72
C GLU A 155 -2.05 -10.32 17.11
N HIS A 156 -1.93 -10.50 15.80
CA HIS A 156 -0.66 -10.41 15.09
C HIS A 156 -0.01 -9.02 15.16
N LEU A 157 -0.81 -7.99 15.41
CA LEU A 157 -0.37 -6.61 15.65
C LEU A 157 -0.23 -6.29 17.15
N ASP A 158 -0.03 -7.30 18.03
CA ASP A 158 0.11 -7.18 19.48
C ASP A 158 -1.09 -6.49 20.18
N MET A 159 -2.30 -6.80 19.75
CA MET A 159 -3.54 -6.34 20.35
C MET A 159 -4.44 -7.53 20.71
N ALA A 160 -3.96 -8.43 21.56
CA ALA A 160 -4.66 -9.66 21.94
C ALA A 160 -5.64 -9.50 23.11
N ASP A 161 -5.65 -8.36 23.83
CA ASP A 161 -6.51 -8.16 24.99
C ASP A 161 -7.98 -8.02 24.59
N ALA A 162 -8.78 -9.05 24.91
CA ALA A 162 -10.21 -9.09 24.59
C ALA A 162 -11.01 -7.92 25.18
N ALA A 163 -10.58 -7.34 26.30
CA ALA A 163 -11.21 -6.15 26.88
C ALA A 163 -10.95 -4.92 26.03
N VAL A 164 -9.75 -4.80 25.44
CA VAL A 164 -9.38 -3.70 24.55
C VAL A 164 -10.12 -3.79 23.22
N LEU A 165 -10.32 -4.99 22.66
CA LEU A 165 -10.96 -5.21 21.36
C LEU A 165 -12.40 -4.67 21.28
N ARG A 166 -13.08 -4.56 22.42
CA ARG A 166 -14.48 -4.06 22.51
C ARG A 166 -14.57 -2.57 22.83
N ARG A 167 -13.45 -1.90 23.16
CA ARG A 167 -13.46 -0.48 23.51
C ARG A 167 -13.65 0.40 22.28
N PRO A 168 -14.23 1.58 22.43
CA PRO A 168 -14.17 2.62 21.43
C PRO A 168 -12.72 3.01 21.15
N VAL A 169 -12.39 3.30 19.90
CA VAL A 169 -11.01 3.64 19.53
C VAL A 169 -10.50 4.94 20.15
N THR A 170 -11.39 5.77 20.66
CA THR A 170 -11.05 7.02 21.40
C THR A 170 -10.39 6.78 22.76
N GLU A 171 -10.53 5.58 23.33
CA GLU A 171 -9.91 5.19 24.59
C GLU A 171 -8.51 4.57 24.40
N LEU A 172 -8.05 4.45 23.17
CA LEU A 172 -6.79 3.81 22.84
C LEU A 172 -5.62 4.78 22.87
N SER A 173 -4.44 4.26 23.23
CA SER A 173 -3.18 4.98 22.99
C SER A 173 -2.95 5.17 21.48
N VAL A 174 -2.12 6.15 21.11
CA VAL A 174 -1.76 6.43 19.71
C VAL A 174 -1.21 5.18 19.01
N GLY A 175 -0.32 4.42 19.68
CA GLY A 175 0.22 3.18 19.11
C GLY A 175 -0.83 2.09 18.92
N GLN A 176 -1.83 1.99 19.80
CA GLN A 176 -2.97 1.08 19.62
C GLN A 176 -3.85 1.52 18.44
N GLN A 177 -4.18 2.82 18.33
CA GLN A 177 -4.94 3.35 17.19
C GLN A 177 -4.25 3.06 15.86
N GLN A 178 -2.93 3.19 15.81
CA GLN A 178 -2.13 2.87 14.63
C GLN A 178 -2.25 1.39 14.23
N ARG A 179 -2.20 0.47 15.20
CA ARG A 179 -2.36 -0.97 14.96
C ARG A 179 -3.76 -1.31 14.46
N VAL A 180 -4.79 -0.65 14.99
CA VAL A 180 -6.16 -0.79 14.47
C VAL A 180 -6.25 -0.28 13.03
N ALA A 181 -5.63 0.84 12.70
CA ALA A 181 -5.57 1.37 11.34
C ALA A 181 -4.85 0.40 10.37
N ALA A 182 -3.78 -0.25 10.84
CA ALA A 182 -3.09 -1.27 10.05
C ALA A 182 -3.96 -2.52 9.85
N ALA A 183 -4.62 -3.04 10.90
CA ALA A 183 -5.55 -4.16 10.77
C ALA A 183 -6.68 -3.85 9.78
N ARG A 184 -7.27 -2.65 9.86
CA ARG A 184 -8.27 -2.17 8.92
C ARG A 184 -7.74 -2.11 7.48
N ALA A 185 -6.52 -1.65 7.29
CA ALA A 185 -5.93 -1.60 5.96
C ALA A 185 -5.69 -3.00 5.38
N LEU A 186 -5.27 -3.96 6.20
CA LEU A 186 -4.84 -5.30 5.80
C LEU A 186 -5.98 -6.32 5.67
N ILE A 187 -7.10 -6.15 6.39
CA ILE A 187 -8.18 -7.15 6.40
C ILE A 187 -8.66 -7.48 4.98
N GLY A 188 -8.88 -8.76 4.71
CA GLY A 188 -9.29 -9.24 3.39
C GLY A 188 -8.20 -9.13 2.32
N ALA A 189 -6.93 -9.05 2.72
CA ALA A 189 -5.74 -9.20 1.88
C ALA A 189 -5.74 -8.33 0.61
N PRO A 190 -5.70 -6.97 0.74
CA PRO A 190 -5.56 -6.09 -0.42
C PRO A 190 -4.22 -6.32 -1.12
N GLU A 191 -4.19 -6.15 -2.44
CA GLU A 191 -2.97 -6.33 -3.23
C GLU A 191 -2.01 -5.14 -3.14
N LEU A 192 -2.52 -3.95 -2.75
CA LEU A 192 -1.73 -2.74 -2.55
C LEU A 192 -2.05 -2.13 -1.18
N VAL A 193 -1.02 -1.88 -0.38
CA VAL A 193 -1.10 -1.11 0.86
C VAL A 193 -0.38 0.22 0.69
N ILE A 194 -1.07 1.30 1.00
CA ILE A 194 -0.54 2.66 0.99
C ILE A 194 -0.51 3.17 2.43
N ALA A 195 0.64 3.64 2.89
CA ALA A 195 0.83 4.15 4.23
C ALA A 195 1.44 5.56 4.17
N ASP A 196 0.66 6.56 4.57
CA ASP A 196 1.08 7.97 4.58
C ASP A 196 1.50 8.39 5.99
N GLU A 197 2.80 8.54 6.22
CA GLU A 197 3.43 8.94 7.50
C GLU A 197 2.92 8.14 8.74
N PRO A 198 2.70 6.82 8.64
CA PRO A 198 1.96 6.09 9.67
C PRO A 198 2.71 5.99 11.01
N THR A 199 4.01 6.28 11.04
CA THR A 199 4.87 6.14 12.23
C THR A 199 5.35 7.47 12.80
N SER A 200 4.82 8.59 12.33
CA SER A 200 5.28 9.94 12.71
C SER A 200 5.14 10.26 14.21
N SER A 201 4.21 9.60 14.90
CA SER A 201 3.91 9.79 16.33
C SER A 201 4.53 8.73 17.25
N LEU A 202 5.37 7.81 16.72
CA LEU A 202 5.98 6.74 17.49
C LEU A 202 7.45 7.03 17.85
N ASP A 203 7.85 6.59 19.03
CA ASP A 203 9.26 6.42 19.39
C ASP A 203 9.96 5.34 18.54
N ALA A 204 11.29 5.26 18.59
CA ALA A 204 12.08 4.39 17.72
C ALA A 204 11.74 2.91 17.91
N ASP A 205 11.58 2.45 19.17
CA ASP A 205 11.35 1.04 19.48
C ASP A 205 9.96 0.58 19.02
N ARG A 206 8.93 1.39 19.29
CA ARG A 206 7.56 1.11 18.84
C ARG A 206 7.42 1.17 17.32
N ARG A 207 8.17 2.07 16.68
CA ARG A 207 8.23 2.18 15.22
C ARG A 207 8.80 0.92 14.59
N ALA A 208 9.95 0.44 15.10
CA ALA A 208 10.58 -0.79 14.60
C ALA A 208 9.65 -2.00 14.75
N ALA A 209 9.03 -2.17 15.92
CA ALA A 209 8.07 -3.24 16.17
C ALA A 209 6.86 -3.16 15.23
N PHE A 210 6.29 -1.97 15.02
CA PHE A 210 5.17 -1.78 14.10
C PHE A 210 5.53 -2.12 12.64
N LEU A 211 6.71 -1.69 12.17
CA LEU A 211 7.16 -1.99 10.80
C LEU A 211 7.36 -3.48 10.59
N ASP A 212 7.96 -4.18 11.56
CA ASP A 212 8.14 -5.62 11.49
C ASP A 212 6.80 -6.36 11.36
N LEU A 213 5.81 -5.97 12.17
CA LEU A 213 4.44 -6.51 12.09
C LEU A 213 3.80 -6.23 10.72
N LEU A 214 3.87 -4.98 10.24
CA LEU A 214 3.30 -4.59 8.95
C LEU A 214 3.96 -5.35 7.79
N PHE A 215 5.29 -5.50 7.82
CA PHE A 215 6.03 -6.20 6.78
C PHE A 215 5.70 -7.69 6.75
N ARG A 216 5.54 -8.35 7.91
CA ARG A 216 5.14 -9.76 7.99
C ARG A 216 3.77 -9.99 7.36
N GLU A 217 2.79 -9.14 7.67
CA GLU A 217 1.45 -9.29 7.10
C GLU A 217 1.45 -8.98 5.59
N CYS A 218 2.15 -7.94 5.13
CA CYS A 218 2.29 -7.66 3.70
C CYS A 218 2.98 -8.82 2.95
N ALA A 219 4.03 -9.40 3.52
CA ALA A 219 4.76 -10.51 2.91
C ALA A 219 3.89 -11.78 2.82
N ARG A 220 3.11 -12.07 3.86
CA ARG A 220 2.19 -13.21 3.89
C ARG A 220 1.19 -13.16 2.74
N GLU A 221 0.65 -12.01 2.44
CA GLU A 221 -0.37 -11.80 1.41
C GLU A 221 0.23 -11.38 0.05
N GLN A 222 1.56 -11.27 -0.05
CA GLN A 222 2.25 -10.76 -1.24
C GLN A 222 1.72 -9.38 -1.67
N ALA A 223 1.31 -8.56 -0.70
CA ALA A 223 0.84 -7.21 -0.93
C ALA A 223 2.03 -6.29 -1.21
N ALA A 224 1.90 -5.43 -2.23
CA ALA A 224 2.84 -4.34 -2.43
C ALA A 224 2.60 -3.26 -1.37
N LEU A 225 3.68 -2.67 -0.84
CA LEU A 225 3.60 -1.60 0.15
C LEU A 225 4.27 -0.33 -0.38
N ILE A 226 3.52 0.77 -0.41
CA ILE A 226 4.07 2.12 -0.62
C ILE A 226 4.00 2.86 0.71
N PHE A 227 5.17 3.11 1.30
CA PHE A 227 5.31 3.72 2.61
C PHE A 227 5.94 5.10 2.47
N VAL A 228 5.22 6.13 2.87
CA VAL A 228 5.72 7.51 2.89
C VAL A 228 6.21 7.86 4.29
N SER A 229 7.43 8.37 4.38
CA SER A 229 7.95 8.96 5.62
C SER A 229 9.05 9.98 5.31
N HIS A 230 9.24 10.91 6.25
CA HIS A 230 10.36 11.85 6.24
C HIS A 230 11.59 11.30 6.98
N ASP A 231 11.45 10.22 7.76
CA ASP A 231 12.54 9.60 8.51
C ASP A 231 13.41 8.71 7.63
N ALA A 232 14.55 9.25 7.19
CA ALA A 232 15.48 8.56 6.30
C ALA A 232 16.08 7.28 6.91
N SER A 233 16.10 7.14 8.23
CA SER A 233 16.67 5.98 8.92
C SER A 233 15.92 4.68 8.60
N LEU A 234 14.66 4.80 8.13
CA LEU A 234 13.82 3.67 7.77
C LEU A 234 14.12 3.10 6.37
N ALA A 235 14.73 3.90 5.48
CA ALA A 235 14.94 3.50 4.09
C ALA A 235 15.63 2.13 3.91
N PRO A 236 16.64 1.74 4.72
CA PRO A 236 17.29 0.43 4.59
C PRO A 236 16.40 -0.79 4.88
N LEU A 237 15.22 -0.60 5.48
CA LEU A 237 14.27 -1.66 5.81
C LEU A 237 13.39 -2.05 4.62
N PHE A 238 13.42 -1.27 3.54
CA PHE A 238 12.58 -1.44 2.36
C PHE A 238 13.38 -2.00 1.19
N ASP A 239 12.68 -2.62 0.24
CA ASP A 239 13.31 -3.22 -0.93
C ASP A 239 13.84 -2.16 -1.89
N ARG A 240 13.17 -0.99 -1.93
CA ARG A 240 13.58 0.18 -2.73
C ARG A 240 13.21 1.49 -2.04
N ALA A 241 14.16 2.42 -1.97
CA ALA A 241 13.93 3.78 -1.52
C ALA A 241 13.91 4.74 -2.71
N ILE A 242 12.91 5.60 -2.77
CA ILE A 242 12.70 6.58 -3.84
C ILE A 242 12.68 7.97 -3.22
N GLN A 243 13.54 8.86 -3.70
CA GLN A 243 13.38 10.28 -3.44
C GLN A 243 12.30 10.81 -4.38
N PHE A 244 11.29 11.47 -3.83
CA PHE A 244 10.16 11.94 -4.63
C PHE A 244 10.60 12.93 -5.73
N ALA A 245 11.61 13.76 -5.45
CA ALA A 245 12.18 14.69 -6.42
C ALA A 245 12.84 14.00 -7.63
N ASP A 246 13.29 12.73 -7.49
CA ASP A 246 13.92 12.00 -8.59
C ASP A 246 12.87 11.51 -9.60
N ILE A 247 11.64 11.31 -9.17
CA ILE A 247 10.56 10.81 -10.04
C ILE A 247 9.56 11.90 -10.43
N ASN A 248 9.40 12.96 -9.63
CA ASN A 248 8.47 14.06 -9.90
C ASN A 248 9.22 15.28 -10.47
N ARG A 249 8.97 15.60 -11.72
CA ARG A 249 9.57 16.73 -12.44
C ARG A 249 8.79 18.04 -12.26
N ALA A 250 7.68 18.01 -11.54
CA ALA A 250 6.84 19.16 -11.30
C ALA A 250 7.59 20.27 -10.55
N THR A 251 7.44 21.50 -10.97
CA THR A 251 8.07 22.69 -10.38
C THR A 251 7.11 23.51 -9.52
N GLY A 252 5.82 23.15 -9.52
CA GLY A 252 4.78 23.86 -8.76
C GLY A 252 4.70 23.38 -7.29
N PRO A 253 4.46 24.30 -6.34
CA PRO A 253 4.16 23.91 -4.97
C PRO A 253 2.81 23.17 -4.93
N ALA A 254 2.74 22.09 -4.15
CA ALA A 254 1.45 21.51 -3.80
C ALA A 254 0.71 22.48 -2.86
N PRO A 255 -0.58 22.78 -3.06
CA PRO A 255 -1.34 23.55 -2.10
C PRO A 255 -1.38 22.80 -0.78
N ALA A 256 -1.30 23.54 0.35
CA ALA A 256 -1.55 22.96 1.66
C ALA A 256 -2.97 22.38 1.64
N LEU A 257 -3.11 21.10 1.89
CA LEU A 257 -4.40 20.48 2.15
C LEU A 257 -4.91 21.06 3.47
N ALA A 258 -6.00 21.82 3.41
CA ALA A 258 -6.68 22.38 4.58
C ALA A 258 -7.41 21.28 5.36
#